data_cd8acf5e08aef35f6e721054e98c2f7a
#
_entry.id   cd8acf5e08aef35f6e721054e98c2f7a
#
_cell.length_a   1.000
_cell.length_b   1.000
_cell.length_c   1.000
_cell.angle_alpha   90.00
_cell.angle_beta   90.00
_cell.angle_gamma   90.00
#
_symmetry.space_group_name_H-M   'P 1'
#
loop_
_entity.id
_entity.type
_entity.pdbx_description
1 polymer ?
#
loop_
_entity_poly.entity_id
_entity_poly.type
_entity_poly.pdbx_seq_one_letter_code
_entity_poly.pdbx_strand_id
1 'polypeptide(L)'
;QFYTPTGIAKKMEFEVRNELKDLSERDLVVDPACGTGVFVVETVEQMSAFLSFDELIKFVENNMFAYDVNPFSVIATKISVLNTLLEIAPDSVHKNNLLLGIPALNNIKWKNTIVDKEEKEFSIILGNPPYFKLDSKALKDIDGYDAIIYGQPNIYSLFMHWGISHLRTNGTMSFIVPQSIRSGLYFKNLREEMKELRIKSILHIDSRQNIFDRAEQAVFIICLQNKPVCNTKTRIQFINGNQNVLSEFSISRSKLMMGKDNNYMFIINKKSEMYDVLEKVYKNGTTLSVNDSLVKFSNGLFVWNQHKESLADSSDKAIPIVYGGDVQPVNFQFITSWANDERKAFARITDKTRPYVLSGKRLLVQRTTNFEKDIRLKACLISDDFLENYDSYFLENHVNFLCCNS
;
A
#
# COMPACT_ATOMS: atom_id res chain seq x y z
N GLN A 1 -2.93 -5.16 14.64
CA GLN A 1 -3.48 -3.87 14.24
C GLN A 1 -2.46 -2.80 14.60
N PHE A 2 -2.08 -1.94 13.66
CA PHE A 2 -1.13 -0.85 13.91
C PHE A 2 -1.91 0.39 14.32
N TYR A 3 -1.59 0.96 15.46
CA TYR A 3 -2.20 2.23 15.89
C TYR A 3 -1.66 3.38 15.05
N THR A 4 -2.56 4.26 14.62
CA THR A 4 -2.19 5.47 13.89
C THR A 4 -1.76 6.53 14.90
N PRO A 5 -0.52 7.10 14.80
CA PRO A 5 -0.12 8.22 15.63
C PRO A 5 -1.03 9.44 15.39
N THR A 6 -1.42 10.12 16.45
CA THR A 6 -2.32 11.29 16.40
C THR A 6 -1.85 12.36 15.39
N GLY A 7 -0.54 12.61 15.30
CA GLY A 7 -0.03 13.58 14.34
C GLY A 7 -0.23 13.18 12.87
N ILE A 8 -0.33 11.88 12.55
CA ILE A 8 -0.68 11.40 11.20
C ILE A 8 -2.18 11.55 10.97
N ALA A 9 -3.01 11.24 11.98
CA ALA A 9 -4.44 11.47 11.90
C ALA A 9 -4.76 12.96 11.65
N LYS A 10 -4.12 13.88 12.37
CA LYS A 10 -4.23 15.34 12.14
C LYS A 10 -3.87 15.77 10.73
N LYS A 11 -2.85 15.13 10.11
CA LYS A 11 -2.52 15.43 8.72
C LYS A 11 -3.58 14.91 7.74
N MET A 12 -4.17 13.74 8.02
CA MET A 12 -5.26 13.21 7.19
C MET A 12 -6.52 14.06 7.29
N GLU A 13 -6.88 14.49 8.49
CA GLU A 13 -7.99 15.41 8.72
C GLU A 13 -7.77 16.76 8.04
N PHE A 14 -6.54 17.28 8.07
CA PHE A 14 -6.19 18.51 7.34
C PHE A 14 -6.45 18.38 5.83
N GLU A 15 -6.24 17.18 5.23
CA GLU A 15 -6.53 16.93 3.81
C GLU A 15 -8.03 17.06 3.48
N VAL A 16 -8.90 16.79 4.43
CA VAL A 16 -10.38 16.83 4.26
C VAL A 16 -11.03 17.99 5.01
N ARG A 17 -10.25 18.89 5.61
CA ARG A 17 -10.75 19.97 6.47
C ARG A 17 -11.75 20.91 5.77
N ASN A 18 -11.52 21.21 4.51
CA ASN A 18 -12.44 22.07 3.75
C ASN A 18 -13.78 21.35 3.52
N GLU A 19 -13.72 20.06 3.22
CA GLU A 19 -14.90 19.23 3.09
C GLU A 19 -15.65 19.08 4.41
N LEU A 20 -14.94 18.93 5.54
CA LEU A 20 -15.55 18.91 6.89
C LEU A 20 -16.26 20.21 7.20
N LYS A 21 -15.65 21.37 6.88
CA LYS A 21 -16.23 22.67 7.11
C LYS A 21 -17.54 22.90 6.34
N ASP A 22 -17.63 22.31 5.15
CA ASP A 22 -18.76 22.51 4.23
C ASP A 22 -19.86 21.43 4.40
N LEU A 23 -19.76 20.56 5.45
CA LEU A 23 -20.75 19.52 5.72
C LEU A 23 -22.10 20.11 6.11
N SER A 24 -23.14 19.49 5.59
CA SER A 24 -24.55 19.73 5.94
C SER A 24 -25.08 18.62 6.85
N GLU A 25 -26.27 18.79 7.39
CA GLU A 25 -26.96 17.76 8.21
C GLU A 25 -27.18 16.42 7.48
N ARG A 26 -27.08 16.40 6.15
CA ARG A 26 -27.23 15.17 5.32
C ARG A 26 -25.92 14.45 5.04
N ASP A 27 -24.81 15.07 5.39
CA ASP A 27 -23.49 14.55 5.10
C ASP A 27 -23.03 13.57 6.17
N LEU A 28 -22.58 12.40 5.77
CA LEU A 28 -22.15 11.33 6.67
C LEU A 28 -20.62 11.17 6.60
N VAL A 29 -20.03 10.95 7.75
CA VAL A 29 -18.59 10.68 7.90
C VAL A 29 -18.42 9.28 8.49
N VAL A 30 -17.45 8.50 7.99
CA VAL A 30 -17.20 7.15 8.50
C VAL A 30 -15.72 6.81 8.60
N ASP A 31 -15.37 6.12 9.69
CA ASP A 31 -14.16 5.31 9.80
C ASP A 31 -14.55 3.82 9.73
N PRO A 32 -14.26 3.12 8.63
CA PRO A 32 -14.70 1.74 8.44
C PRO A 32 -13.86 0.69 9.19
N ALA A 33 -12.79 1.09 9.89
CA ALA A 33 -11.91 0.22 10.70
C ALA A 33 -11.34 0.99 11.89
N CYS A 34 -12.22 1.52 12.74
CA CYS A 34 -11.92 2.62 13.66
C CYS A 34 -10.89 2.30 14.77
N GLY A 35 -10.66 1.02 15.09
CA GLY A 35 -9.76 0.65 16.17
C GLY A 35 -10.15 1.31 17.49
N THR A 36 -9.27 2.11 18.06
CA THR A 36 -9.53 2.88 19.31
C THR A 36 -10.08 4.29 19.06
N GLY A 37 -10.42 4.63 17.80
CA GLY A 37 -11.15 5.82 17.45
C GLY A 37 -10.31 7.05 17.15
N VAL A 38 -9.05 6.92 16.80
CA VAL A 38 -8.16 8.10 16.57
C VAL A 38 -8.71 9.05 15.51
N PHE A 39 -9.24 8.55 14.38
CA PHE A 39 -9.84 9.40 13.35
C PHE A 39 -11.19 9.95 13.77
N VAL A 40 -11.97 9.17 14.51
CA VAL A 40 -13.26 9.62 15.05
C VAL A 40 -13.07 10.79 16.00
N VAL A 41 -12.14 10.68 16.95
CA VAL A 41 -11.77 11.73 17.90
C VAL A 41 -11.27 12.97 17.18
N GLU A 42 -10.34 12.80 16.24
CA GLU A 42 -9.78 13.93 15.50
C GLU A 42 -10.86 14.65 14.66
N THR A 43 -11.80 13.90 14.05
CA THR A 43 -12.96 14.49 13.37
C THR A 43 -13.82 15.30 14.32
N VAL A 44 -14.10 14.81 15.53
CA VAL A 44 -14.87 15.53 16.56
C VAL A 44 -14.13 16.81 16.97
N GLU A 45 -12.82 16.74 17.20
CA GLU A 45 -11.99 17.92 17.51
C GLU A 45 -12.04 18.97 16.38
N GLN A 46 -11.93 18.54 15.12
CA GLN A 46 -12.02 19.47 13.98
C GLN A 46 -13.39 20.10 13.84
N MET A 47 -14.46 19.31 14.01
CA MET A 47 -15.85 19.81 13.92
C MET A 47 -16.19 20.79 15.04
N SER A 48 -15.58 20.68 16.21
CA SER A 48 -15.77 21.63 17.31
C SER A 48 -15.34 23.07 16.96
N ALA A 49 -14.48 23.23 15.94
CA ALA A 49 -14.09 24.56 15.46
C ALA A 49 -15.14 25.21 14.54
N PHE A 50 -16.13 24.45 14.07
CA PHE A 50 -17.14 24.89 13.10
C PHE A 50 -18.56 24.86 13.65
N LEU A 51 -18.83 24.05 14.67
CA LEU A 51 -20.14 23.80 15.25
C LEU A 51 -20.21 24.32 16.70
N SER A 52 -21.37 24.80 17.12
CA SER A 52 -21.67 24.94 18.55
C SER A 52 -21.63 23.58 19.26
N PHE A 53 -21.55 23.55 20.55
CA PHE A 53 -21.45 22.30 21.30
C PHE A 53 -22.69 21.42 21.12
N ASP A 54 -23.88 21.97 21.07
CA ASP A 54 -25.13 21.25 20.87
C ASP A 54 -25.23 20.68 19.41
N GLU A 55 -24.74 21.43 18.42
CA GLU A 55 -24.65 20.95 17.04
C GLU A 55 -23.59 19.85 16.92
N LEU A 56 -22.47 19.95 17.64
CA LEU A 56 -21.44 18.93 17.70
C LEU A 56 -21.98 17.60 18.27
N ILE A 57 -22.77 17.65 19.33
CA ILE A 57 -23.44 16.45 19.87
C ILE A 57 -24.35 15.81 18.82
N LYS A 58 -25.17 16.61 18.16
CA LYS A 58 -26.05 16.11 17.09
C LYS A 58 -25.26 15.48 15.93
N PHE A 59 -24.15 16.12 15.55
CA PHE A 59 -23.27 15.58 14.51
C PHE A 59 -22.70 14.22 14.91
N VAL A 60 -22.21 14.07 16.12
CA VAL A 60 -21.65 12.81 16.63
C VAL A 60 -22.72 11.72 16.71
N GLU A 61 -23.95 12.04 17.08
CA GLU A 61 -25.03 11.07 17.18
C GLU A 61 -25.57 10.63 15.82
N ASN A 62 -25.66 11.53 14.83
CA ASN A 62 -26.42 11.30 13.60
C ASN A 62 -25.53 11.14 12.36
N ASN A 63 -24.39 11.84 12.29
CA ASN A 63 -23.60 11.97 11.08
C ASN A 63 -22.25 11.22 11.14
N MET A 64 -21.73 10.97 12.36
CA MET A 64 -20.46 10.28 12.56
C MET A 64 -20.66 8.77 12.71
N PHE A 65 -20.06 7.98 11.83
CA PHE A 65 -20.10 6.51 11.83
C PHE A 65 -18.71 5.94 12.09
N ALA A 66 -18.65 4.83 12.81
CA ALA A 66 -17.40 4.10 13.01
C ALA A 66 -17.68 2.59 13.14
N TYR A 67 -16.87 1.78 12.49
CA TYR A 67 -17.04 0.33 12.46
C TYR A 67 -15.75 -0.38 12.86
N ASP A 68 -15.86 -1.45 13.62
CA ASP A 68 -14.76 -2.37 13.89
C ASP A 68 -15.30 -3.78 14.15
N VAL A 69 -14.55 -4.80 13.74
CA VAL A 69 -14.88 -6.22 14.01
C VAL A 69 -14.58 -6.63 15.44
N ASN A 70 -13.83 -5.82 16.20
CA ASN A 70 -13.51 -6.06 17.58
C ASN A 70 -14.44 -5.23 18.50
N PRO A 71 -15.32 -5.85 19.28
CA PRO A 71 -16.23 -5.11 20.16
C PRO A 71 -15.50 -4.26 21.20
N PHE A 72 -14.31 -4.65 21.65
CA PHE A 72 -13.51 -3.83 22.57
C PHE A 72 -13.00 -2.54 21.92
N SER A 73 -12.66 -2.60 20.65
CA SER A 73 -12.31 -1.40 19.86
C SER A 73 -13.49 -0.42 19.80
N VAL A 74 -14.69 -0.92 19.56
CA VAL A 74 -15.92 -0.12 19.52
C VAL A 74 -16.17 0.58 20.88
N ILE A 75 -16.03 -0.16 21.98
CA ILE A 75 -16.18 0.40 23.33
C ILE A 75 -15.11 1.46 23.59
N ALA A 76 -13.86 1.18 23.25
CA ALA A 76 -12.76 2.13 23.39
C ALA A 76 -13.02 3.43 22.59
N THR A 77 -13.49 3.30 21.34
CA THR A 77 -13.86 4.45 20.50
C THR A 77 -14.97 5.28 21.15
N LYS A 78 -16.04 4.65 21.67
CA LYS A 78 -17.10 5.37 22.37
C LYS A 78 -16.60 6.13 23.59
N ILE A 79 -15.75 5.50 24.39
CA ILE A 79 -15.12 6.16 25.56
C ILE A 79 -14.25 7.33 25.11
N SER A 80 -13.44 7.17 24.08
CA SER A 80 -12.59 8.23 23.55
C SER A 80 -13.42 9.43 23.06
N VAL A 81 -14.51 9.20 22.33
CA VAL A 81 -15.42 10.26 21.89
C VAL A 81 -16.05 10.98 23.08
N LEU A 82 -16.55 10.25 24.08
CA LEU A 82 -17.13 10.88 25.28
C LEU A 82 -16.11 11.72 26.05
N ASN A 83 -14.89 11.24 26.21
CA ASN A 83 -13.82 12.00 26.85
C ASN A 83 -13.51 13.27 26.06
N THR A 84 -13.42 13.20 24.74
CA THR A 84 -13.20 14.36 23.89
C THR A 84 -14.33 15.38 24.01
N LEU A 85 -15.58 14.94 24.02
CA LEU A 85 -16.71 15.83 24.22
C LEU A 85 -16.70 16.49 25.62
N LEU A 86 -16.29 15.76 26.67
CA LEU A 86 -16.12 16.34 28.04
C LEU A 86 -14.98 17.38 28.09
N GLU A 87 -13.91 17.18 27.32
CA GLU A 87 -12.80 18.13 27.23
C GLU A 87 -13.20 19.40 26.47
N ILE A 88 -13.99 19.28 25.41
CA ILE A 88 -14.46 20.38 24.56
C ILE A 88 -15.62 21.16 25.22
N ALA A 89 -16.39 20.53 26.11
CA ALA A 89 -17.56 21.14 26.73
C ALA A 89 -17.23 22.51 27.39
N PRO A 90 -17.96 23.58 27.02
CA PRO A 90 -17.57 24.97 27.36
C PRO A 90 -17.62 25.29 28.84
N ASP A 91 -18.47 24.63 29.60
CA ASP A 91 -18.66 24.88 31.01
C ASP A 91 -19.13 23.64 31.80
N SER A 92 -19.27 23.78 33.11
CA SER A 92 -19.73 22.72 34.01
C SER A 92 -21.17 22.29 33.79
N VAL A 93 -22.03 23.13 33.25
CA VAL A 93 -23.42 22.77 32.94
C VAL A 93 -23.47 21.80 31.79
N HIS A 94 -22.75 22.10 30.72
CA HIS A 94 -22.64 21.18 29.55
C HIS A 94 -21.98 19.84 29.93
N LYS A 95 -20.93 19.88 30.79
CA LYS A 95 -20.30 18.65 31.31
C LYS A 95 -21.28 17.80 32.13
N ASN A 96 -22.03 18.42 33.01
CA ASN A 96 -23.01 17.72 33.81
C ASN A 96 -24.16 17.17 32.96
N ASN A 97 -24.63 17.92 31.97
CA ASN A 97 -25.64 17.42 31.02
C ASN A 97 -25.16 16.21 30.23
N LEU A 98 -23.90 16.20 29.76
CA LEU A 98 -23.30 15.04 29.13
C LEU A 98 -23.24 13.80 30.03
N LEU A 99 -22.91 14.00 31.33
CA LEU A 99 -22.83 12.91 32.31
C LEU A 99 -24.21 12.37 32.69
N LEU A 100 -25.23 13.21 32.68
CA LEU A 100 -26.62 12.84 32.98
C LEU A 100 -27.34 12.21 31.75
N GLY A 101 -27.01 12.66 30.56
CA GLY A 101 -27.58 12.21 29.31
C GLY A 101 -26.50 11.89 28.30
N ILE A 102 -25.81 10.71 28.47
CA ILE A 102 -24.74 10.27 27.56
C ILE A 102 -25.29 10.19 26.13
N PRO A 103 -24.65 10.85 25.15
CA PRO A 103 -25.06 10.79 23.75
C PRO A 103 -25.22 9.35 23.25
N ALA A 104 -26.25 9.10 22.48
CA ALA A 104 -26.50 7.79 21.88
C ALA A 104 -25.52 7.52 20.74
N LEU A 105 -24.34 6.97 21.04
CA LEU A 105 -23.32 6.63 20.05
C LEU A 105 -23.67 5.34 19.28
N ASN A 106 -24.88 5.27 18.74
CA ASN A 106 -25.42 4.09 18.04
C ASN A 106 -24.79 3.85 16.68
N ASN A 107 -24.17 4.86 16.09
CA ASN A 107 -23.48 4.79 14.81
C ASN A 107 -22.03 4.28 14.93
N ILE A 108 -21.51 4.18 16.16
CA ILE A 108 -20.23 3.50 16.45
C ILE A 108 -20.58 2.04 16.75
N LYS A 109 -20.31 1.15 15.79
CA LYS A 109 -20.89 -0.21 15.77
C LYS A 109 -19.84 -1.30 15.69
N TRP A 110 -20.13 -2.38 16.39
CA TRP A 110 -19.50 -3.67 16.11
C TRP A 110 -20.06 -4.20 14.77
N LYS A 111 -19.25 -4.13 13.73
CA LYS A 111 -19.63 -4.44 12.36
C LYS A 111 -18.42 -4.92 11.56
N ASN A 112 -18.60 -5.93 10.74
CA ASN A 112 -17.62 -6.31 9.73
C ASN A 112 -17.90 -5.53 8.44
N THR A 113 -17.15 -4.47 8.21
CA THR A 113 -17.30 -3.57 7.05
C THR A 113 -17.29 -4.30 5.71
N ILE A 114 -16.50 -5.39 5.60
CA ILE A 114 -16.31 -6.10 4.33
C ILE A 114 -17.44 -7.10 4.05
N VAL A 115 -18.06 -7.64 5.09
CA VAL A 115 -19.07 -8.71 4.97
C VAL A 115 -20.49 -8.17 5.17
N ASP A 116 -20.65 -7.28 6.14
CA ASP A 116 -21.98 -6.80 6.52
C ASP A 116 -22.47 -5.72 5.54
N LYS A 117 -23.71 -5.86 5.09
CA LYS A 117 -24.32 -4.94 4.14
C LYS A 117 -24.29 -3.48 4.64
N GLU A 118 -23.93 -2.57 3.76
CA GLU A 118 -24.06 -1.13 3.95
C GLU A 118 -24.85 -0.53 2.79
N GLU A 119 -25.83 0.32 3.11
CA GLU A 119 -26.69 0.97 2.12
C GLU A 119 -26.44 2.50 2.06
N LYS A 120 -25.61 3.01 2.99
CA LYS A 120 -25.31 4.43 3.06
C LYS A 120 -24.19 4.81 2.12
N GLU A 121 -24.30 6.01 1.58
CA GLU A 121 -23.18 6.71 0.97
C GLU A 121 -22.62 7.76 1.93
N PHE A 122 -21.31 7.90 1.94
CA PHE A 122 -20.61 8.78 2.84
C PHE A 122 -19.97 9.95 2.09
N SER A 123 -20.04 11.13 2.70
CA SER A 123 -19.38 12.34 2.19
C SER A 123 -17.90 12.33 2.46
N ILE A 124 -17.50 11.77 3.61
CA ILE A 124 -16.11 11.62 4.01
C ILE A 124 -15.89 10.22 4.56
N ILE A 125 -14.83 9.56 4.07
CA ILE A 125 -14.37 8.26 4.53
C ILE A 125 -12.90 8.39 4.94
N LEU A 126 -12.59 8.11 6.20
CA LEU A 126 -11.25 8.21 6.77
C LEU A 126 -10.86 6.91 7.45
N GLY A 127 -9.61 6.50 7.38
CA GLY A 127 -9.21 5.31 8.11
C GLY A 127 -7.80 4.81 7.83
N ASN A 128 -7.40 3.86 8.66
CA ASN A 128 -6.21 3.04 8.49
C ASN A 128 -6.62 1.57 8.47
N PRO A 129 -7.05 1.04 7.31
CA PRO A 129 -7.50 -0.35 7.20
C PRO A 129 -6.40 -1.33 7.59
N PRO A 130 -6.75 -2.56 8.03
CA PRO A 130 -5.78 -3.58 8.37
C PRO A 130 -5.00 -4.09 7.15
N TYR A 131 -3.74 -4.58 7.37
CA TYR A 131 -2.85 -5.06 6.31
C TYR A 131 -2.47 -6.52 6.51
N PHE A 132 -3.27 -7.44 6.01
CA PHE A 132 -2.94 -8.86 5.96
C PHE A 132 -3.47 -9.50 4.68
N LYS A 133 -2.82 -10.58 4.27
CA LYS A 133 -3.24 -11.35 3.10
C LYS A 133 -4.45 -12.19 3.45
N LEU A 134 -5.40 -12.26 2.53
CA LEU A 134 -6.54 -13.15 2.62
C LEU A 134 -6.19 -14.50 1.99
N ASP A 135 -6.52 -15.58 2.68
CA ASP A 135 -6.43 -16.91 2.12
C ASP A 135 -7.67 -17.26 1.28
N SER A 136 -7.57 -18.34 0.51
CA SER A 136 -8.65 -18.76 -0.38
C SER A 136 -9.93 -19.17 0.37
N LYS A 137 -9.85 -19.48 1.67
CA LYS A 137 -11.01 -19.84 2.47
C LYS A 137 -11.77 -18.58 2.91
N ALA A 138 -11.03 -17.58 3.40
CA ALA A 138 -11.60 -16.29 3.78
C ALA A 138 -12.31 -15.59 2.60
N LEU A 139 -11.78 -15.75 1.38
CA LEU A 139 -12.37 -15.16 0.17
C LEU A 139 -13.72 -15.77 -0.21
N LYS A 140 -14.00 -17.03 0.17
CA LYS A 140 -15.28 -17.68 -0.16
C LYS A 140 -16.48 -17.09 0.57
N ASP A 141 -16.23 -16.46 1.70
CA ASP A 141 -17.26 -15.88 2.57
C ASP A 141 -17.44 -14.37 2.32
N ILE A 142 -16.81 -13.84 1.24
CA ILE A 142 -16.80 -12.41 0.90
C ILE A 142 -17.36 -12.23 -0.50
N ASP A 143 -18.54 -11.65 -0.61
CA ASP A 143 -19.22 -11.36 -1.88
C ASP A 143 -19.02 -9.90 -2.32
N GLY A 144 -19.11 -9.67 -3.63
CA GLY A 144 -19.12 -8.31 -4.19
C GLY A 144 -17.73 -7.72 -4.50
N TYR A 145 -16.64 -8.47 -4.29
CA TYR A 145 -15.27 -7.99 -4.51
C TYR A 145 -14.55 -8.64 -5.70
N ASP A 146 -15.22 -9.47 -6.48
CA ASP A 146 -14.63 -10.23 -7.59
C ASP A 146 -13.94 -9.32 -8.62
N ALA A 147 -14.49 -8.14 -8.86
CA ALA A 147 -13.97 -7.18 -9.82
C ALA A 147 -12.54 -6.72 -9.49
N ILE A 148 -12.18 -6.62 -8.21
CA ILE A 148 -10.87 -6.15 -7.77
C ILE A 148 -9.91 -7.27 -7.39
N ILE A 149 -10.41 -8.49 -7.15
CA ILE A 149 -9.58 -9.62 -6.74
C ILE A 149 -8.74 -10.11 -7.92
N TYR A 150 -7.43 -10.18 -7.70
CA TYR A 150 -6.47 -10.82 -8.59
C TYR A 150 -5.40 -11.54 -7.77
N GLY A 151 -5.32 -12.85 -7.89
CA GLY A 151 -4.38 -13.67 -7.12
C GLY A 151 -4.67 -13.68 -5.62
N GLN A 152 -3.70 -13.34 -4.78
CA GLN A 152 -3.84 -13.26 -3.32
C GLN A 152 -4.02 -11.78 -2.87
N PRO A 153 -5.24 -11.30 -2.67
CA PRO A 153 -5.48 -9.93 -2.25
C PRO A 153 -5.05 -9.70 -0.79
N ASN A 154 -4.75 -8.45 -0.49
CA ASN A 154 -4.60 -7.98 0.88
C ASN A 154 -5.90 -7.29 1.31
N ILE A 155 -6.32 -7.47 2.55
CA ILE A 155 -7.60 -6.98 3.07
C ILE A 155 -7.80 -5.47 2.83
N TYR A 156 -6.74 -4.65 2.90
CA TYR A 156 -6.87 -3.20 2.66
C TYR A 156 -7.38 -2.87 1.25
N SER A 157 -7.15 -3.74 0.25
CA SER A 157 -7.70 -3.52 -1.09
C SER A 157 -9.22 -3.64 -1.12
N LEU A 158 -9.78 -4.51 -0.28
CA LEU A 158 -11.23 -4.62 -0.13
C LEU A 158 -11.81 -3.39 0.57
N PHE A 159 -11.13 -2.88 1.60
CA PHE A 159 -11.53 -1.61 2.24
C PHE A 159 -11.46 -0.43 1.28
N MET A 160 -10.45 -0.37 0.40
CA MET A 160 -10.37 0.65 -0.65
C MET A 160 -11.56 0.57 -1.60
N HIS A 161 -11.89 -0.62 -2.09
CA HIS A 161 -13.04 -0.85 -2.95
C HIS A 161 -14.35 -0.51 -2.25
N TRP A 162 -14.53 -0.98 -1.00
CA TRP A 162 -15.68 -0.63 -0.19
C TRP A 162 -15.84 0.90 -0.06
N GLY A 163 -14.74 1.59 0.25
CA GLY A 163 -14.75 3.03 0.36
C GLY A 163 -15.13 3.73 -0.95
N ILE A 164 -14.59 3.27 -2.09
CA ILE A 164 -14.92 3.81 -3.41
C ILE A 164 -16.41 3.60 -3.73
N SER A 165 -16.93 2.40 -3.44
CA SER A 165 -18.33 2.02 -3.74
C SER A 165 -19.36 2.75 -2.87
N HIS A 166 -18.97 3.20 -1.66
CA HIS A 166 -19.84 3.92 -0.73
C HIS A 166 -19.52 5.43 -0.65
N LEU A 167 -18.64 5.92 -1.54
CA LEU A 167 -18.30 7.33 -1.59
C LEU A 167 -19.31 8.09 -2.46
N ARG A 168 -20.13 8.94 -1.83
CA ARG A 168 -21.10 9.77 -2.57
C ARG A 168 -20.44 10.66 -3.63
N THR A 169 -21.21 11.11 -4.57
CA THR A 169 -20.75 12.12 -5.55
C THR A 169 -20.22 13.36 -4.83
N ASN A 170 -19.04 13.81 -5.23
CA ASN A 170 -18.22 14.85 -4.60
C ASN A 170 -17.63 14.48 -3.22
N GLY A 171 -17.88 13.29 -2.68
CA GLY A 171 -17.30 12.81 -1.44
C GLY A 171 -15.78 12.64 -1.53
N THR A 172 -15.13 12.62 -0.39
CA THR A 172 -13.66 12.48 -0.26
C THR A 172 -13.31 11.31 0.65
N MET A 173 -12.40 10.46 0.20
CA MET A 173 -11.85 9.35 0.97
C MET A 173 -10.36 9.55 1.20
N SER A 174 -9.89 9.35 2.43
CA SER A 174 -8.47 9.39 2.78
C SER A 174 -8.08 8.16 3.59
N PHE A 175 -7.17 7.34 3.04
CA PHE A 175 -6.70 6.12 3.69
C PHE A 175 -5.18 6.06 3.78
N ILE A 176 -4.69 5.45 4.87
CA ILE A 176 -3.30 4.99 4.97
C ILE A 176 -3.22 3.64 4.28
N VAL A 177 -2.31 3.49 3.32
CA VAL A 177 -2.17 2.26 2.54
C VAL A 177 -0.71 1.87 2.33
N PRO A 178 -0.41 0.57 2.22
CA PRO A 178 0.93 0.10 1.90
C PRO A 178 1.38 0.52 0.50
N GLN A 179 2.69 0.72 0.33
CA GLN A 179 3.26 1.09 -0.98
C GLN A 179 3.08 0.03 -2.07
N SER A 180 2.73 -1.19 -1.71
CA SER A 180 2.46 -2.28 -2.67
C SER A 180 1.32 -1.97 -3.65
N ILE A 181 0.36 -1.12 -3.28
CA ILE A 181 -0.71 -0.65 -4.18
C ILE A 181 -0.17 0.08 -5.41
N ARG A 182 1.03 0.69 -5.33
CA ARG A 182 1.61 1.50 -6.40
C ARG A 182 1.87 0.71 -7.69
N SER A 183 2.40 -0.51 -7.56
CA SER A 183 2.83 -1.32 -8.70
C SER A 183 2.61 -2.82 -8.53
N GLY A 184 2.15 -3.26 -7.36
CA GLY A 184 1.91 -4.68 -7.09
C GLY A 184 0.85 -5.25 -8.05
N LEU A 185 1.16 -6.41 -8.66
CA LEU A 185 0.29 -7.05 -9.66
C LEU A 185 -1.10 -7.39 -9.10
N TYR A 186 -1.17 -7.78 -7.83
CA TYR A 186 -2.44 -8.11 -7.17
C TYR A 186 -3.40 -6.92 -7.00
N PHE A 187 -2.91 -5.70 -7.17
CA PHE A 187 -3.70 -4.46 -7.03
C PHE A 187 -4.02 -3.79 -8.38
N LYS A 188 -3.76 -4.46 -9.51
CA LYS A 188 -3.98 -3.86 -10.84
C LYS A 188 -5.43 -3.45 -11.05
N ASN A 189 -6.38 -4.31 -10.69
CA ASN A 189 -7.82 -4.03 -10.87
C ASN A 189 -8.29 -2.87 -9.97
N LEU A 190 -7.81 -2.81 -8.73
CA LEU A 190 -8.09 -1.68 -7.84
C LEU A 190 -7.52 -0.36 -8.41
N ARG A 191 -6.32 -0.37 -9.00
CA ARG A 191 -5.78 0.83 -9.66
C ARG A 191 -6.60 1.26 -10.87
N GLU A 192 -7.19 0.31 -11.62
CA GLU A 192 -8.13 0.65 -12.70
C GLU A 192 -9.37 1.36 -12.15
N GLU A 193 -9.95 0.86 -11.07
CA GLU A 193 -11.08 1.51 -10.41
C GLU A 193 -10.72 2.93 -9.93
N MET A 194 -9.55 3.11 -9.32
CA MET A 194 -9.07 4.41 -8.88
C MET A 194 -8.84 5.41 -10.02
N LYS A 195 -8.74 4.96 -11.28
CA LYS A 195 -8.63 5.86 -12.43
C LYS A 195 -9.86 6.72 -12.66
N GLU A 196 -11.02 6.27 -12.24
CA GLU A 196 -12.27 7.02 -12.40
C GLU A 196 -12.42 8.15 -11.35
N LEU A 197 -11.54 8.16 -10.33
CA LEU A 197 -11.57 9.12 -9.24
C LEU A 197 -10.47 10.18 -9.39
N ARG A 198 -10.74 11.37 -8.87
CA ARG A 198 -9.71 12.39 -8.69
C ARG A 198 -8.79 12.00 -7.55
N ILE A 199 -7.50 11.83 -7.82
CA ILE A 199 -6.47 11.72 -6.78
C ILE A 199 -6.13 13.14 -6.32
N LYS A 200 -6.66 13.55 -5.16
CA LYS A 200 -6.49 14.90 -4.60
C LYS A 200 -5.07 15.11 -4.11
N SER A 201 -4.58 14.16 -3.28
CA SER A 201 -3.23 14.23 -2.74
C SER A 201 -2.66 12.85 -2.42
N ILE A 202 -1.34 12.79 -2.37
CA ILE A 202 -0.56 11.67 -1.85
C ILE A 202 0.48 12.22 -0.88
N LEU A 203 0.41 11.78 0.38
CA LEU A 203 1.38 12.09 1.41
C LEU A 203 2.25 10.86 1.67
N HIS A 204 3.50 10.92 1.27
CA HIS A 204 4.48 9.86 1.50
C HIS A 204 5.18 10.07 2.85
N ILE A 205 5.19 9.02 3.66
CA ILE A 205 5.86 9.00 4.96
C ILE A 205 7.20 8.30 4.79
N ASP A 206 8.31 9.02 5.04
CA ASP A 206 9.65 8.43 4.97
C ASP A 206 9.83 7.46 6.15
N SER A 207 9.77 6.17 5.87
CA SER A 207 9.76 5.07 6.85
C SER A 207 11.07 4.84 7.60
N ARG A 208 12.12 5.61 7.28
CA ARG A 208 13.42 5.48 7.98
C ARG A 208 13.38 5.88 9.46
N GLN A 209 12.27 6.42 9.93
CA GLN A 209 12.05 6.73 11.33
C GLN A 209 10.73 6.08 11.74
N ASN A 210 10.78 5.09 12.61
CA ASN A 210 9.69 4.26 13.13
C ASN A 210 8.44 5.07 13.57
N ILE A 211 7.70 5.62 12.62
CA ILE A 211 6.45 6.36 12.89
C ILE A 211 5.35 5.39 13.31
N PHE A 212 5.36 4.20 12.73
CA PHE A 212 4.46 3.12 13.11
C PHE A 212 5.27 2.06 13.85
N ASP A 213 5.03 1.91 15.15
CA ASP A 213 5.65 0.85 15.95
C ASP A 213 5.46 -0.52 15.27
N ARG A 214 6.57 -1.19 14.93
CA ARG A 214 6.61 -2.52 14.30
C ARG A 214 6.04 -2.64 12.88
N ALA A 215 5.81 -1.56 12.15
CA ALA A 215 5.42 -1.65 10.76
C ALA A 215 6.64 -1.93 9.86
N GLU A 216 6.74 -3.16 9.36
CA GLU A 216 7.77 -3.57 8.39
C GLU A 216 7.54 -2.99 6.98
N GLN A 217 6.36 -2.44 6.71
CA GLN A 217 5.97 -1.97 5.39
C GLN A 217 5.88 -0.44 5.33
N ALA A 218 6.53 0.14 4.34
CA ALA A 218 6.39 1.55 4.02
C ALA A 218 4.94 1.84 3.55
N VAL A 219 4.35 2.89 4.10
CA VAL A 219 2.99 3.33 3.80
C VAL A 219 2.96 4.75 3.25
N PHE A 220 1.85 5.13 2.66
CA PHE A 220 1.53 6.51 2.32
C PHE A 220 0.02 6.78 2.53
N ILE A 221 -0.34 8.03 2.65
CA ILE A 221 -1.73 8.46 2.69
C ILE A 221 -2.16 8.82 1.28
N ILE A 222 -3.28 8.29 0.84
CA ILE A 222 -3.90 8.65 -0.43
C ILE A 222 -5.26 9.28 -0.18
N CYS A 223 -5.48 10.45 -0.76
CA CYS A 223 -6.75 11.15 -0.71
C CYS A 223 -7.40 11.12 -2.09
N LEU A 224 -8.56 10.47 -2.18
CA LEU A 224 -9.37 10.32 -3.39
C LEU A 224 -10.64 11.13 -3.27
N GLN A 225 -11.14 11.64 -4.39
CA GLN A 225 -12.40 12.37 -4.45
C GLN A 225 -13.26 11.83 -5.59
N ASN A 226 -14.53 11.54 -5.30
CA ASN A 226 -15.50 11.10 -6.31
C ASN A 226 -15.98 12.30 -7.15
N LYS A 227 -15.09 12.78 -8.00
CA LYS A 227 -15.33 13.86 -8.97
C LYS A 227 -14.78 13.49 -10.34
N PRO A 228 -15.38 14.03 -11.43
CA PRO A 228 -14.86 13.81 -12.77
C PRO A 228 -13.38 14.18 -12.89
N VAL A 229 -12.65 13.32 -13.58
CA VAL A 229 -11.20 13.46 -13.79
C VAL A 229 -10.94 14.33 -15.00
N CYS A 230 -10.98 15.63 -14.86
CA CYS A 230 -10.67 16.57 -15.93
C CYS A 230 -9.54 17.51 -15.53
N ASN A 231 -8.42 17.49 -16.25
CA ASN A 231 -7.24 18.37 -16.06
C ASN A 231 -6.80 18.57 -14.58
N THR A 232 -6.96 17.54 -13.75
CA THR A 232 -6.66 17.63 -12.32
C THR A 232 -5.18 17.44 -12.04
N LYS A 233 -4.67 18.24 -11.10
CA LYS A 233 -3.34 18.02 -10.51
C LYS A 233 -3.49 17.31 -9.18
N THR A 234 -2.53 16.43 -8.90
CA THR A 234 -2.39 15.73 -7.61
C THR A 234 -1.28 16.40 -6.81
N ARG A 235 -1.54 16.77 -5.58
CA ARG A 235 -0.53 17.24 -4.64
C ARG A 235 0.27 16.05 -4.10
N ILE A 236 1.59 16.13 -4.24
CA ILE A 236 2.52 15.14 -3.71
C ILE A 236 3.30 15.79 -2.57
N GLN A 237 3.28 15.18 -1.40
CA GLN A 237 4.01 15.65 -0.22
C GLN A 237 4.85 14.52 0.36
N PHE A 238 6.07 14.83 0.76
CA PHE A 238 6.96 13.92 1.50
C PHE A 238 7.21 14.50 2.89
N ILE A 239 7.04 13.69 3.91
CA ILE A 239 7.35 14.06 5.30
C ILE A 239 8.36 13.08 5.91
N ASN A 240 9.12 13.58 6.89
CA ASN A 240 9.98 12.74 7.73
C ASN A 240 9.24 12.20 8.96
N GLY A 241 9.94 11.43 9.81
CA GLY A 241 9.42 10.87 11.06
C GLY A 241 8.94 11.91 12.06
N ASN A 242 9.51 13.10 12.05
CA ASN A 242 9.06 14.24 12.87
C ASN A 242 7.93 15.03 12.20
N GLN A 243 7.34 14.49 11.13
CA GLN A 243 6.25 15.09 10.36
C GLN A 243 6.60 16.41 9.66
N ASN A 244 7.87 16.78 9.56
CA ASN A 244 8.30 17.95 8.79
C ASN A 244 8.23 17.66 7.29
N VAL A 245 7.76 18.64 6.53
CA VAL A 245 7.66 18.56 5.07
C VAL A 245 9.07 18.60 4.47
N LEU A 246 9.42 17.57 3.72
CA LEU A 246 10.69 17.45 3.00
C LEU A 246 10.60 17.97 1.56
N SER A 247 9.45 17.76 0.93
CA SER A 247 9.12 18.31 -0.39
C SER A 247 7.61 18.31 -0.60
N GLU A 248 7.13 19.31 -1.35
CA GLU A 248 5.73 19.42 -1.76
C GLU A 248 5.65 20.03 -3.16
N PHE A 249 4.85 19.45 -4.03
CA PHE A 249 4.58 19.94 -5.37
C PHE A 249 3.31 19.30 -5.94
N SER A 250 2.84 19.81 -7.08
CA SER A 250 1.68 19.26 -7.78
C SER A 250 2.07 18.77 -9.18
N ILE A 251 1.56 17.60 -9.53
CA ILE A 251 1.79 16.98 -10.85
C ILE A 251 0.47 16.68 -11.55
N SER A 252 0.52 16.60 -12.88
CA SER A 252 -0.62 16.14 -13.67
C SER A 252 -0.84 14.63 -13.42
N ARG A 253 -2.09 14.21 -13.59
CA ARG A 253 -2.47 12.81 -13.46
C ARG A 253 -1.67 11.90 -14.42
N SER A 254 -1.41 12.34 -15.66
CA SER A 254 -0.64 11.57 -16.64
C SER A 254 0.78 11.27 -16.19
N LYS A 255 1.37 12.13 -15.38
CA LYS A 255 2.68 11.91 -14.78
C LYS A 255 2.64 11.04 -13.54
N LEU A 256 1.52 11.06 -12.81
CA LEU A 256 1.34 10.22 -11.63
C LEU A 256 1.04 8.76 -12.00
N MET A 257 0.14 8.56 -12.96
CA MET A 257 -0.31 7.24 -13.39
C MET A 257 0.30 6.90 -14.74
N MET A 258 1.34 6.10 -14.74
CA MET A 258 2.03 5.66 -15.96
C MET A 258 1.85 4.15 -16.13
N GLY A 259 1.66 3.72 -17.37
CA GLY A 259 1.50 2.32 -17.73
C GLY A 259 0.76 2.14 -19.03
N LYS A 260 0.76 0.90 -19.53
CA LYS A 260 0.04 0.45 -20.73
C LYS A 260 -0.76 -0.82 -20.39
N ASP A 261 -1.73 -1.16 -21.20
CA ASP A 261 -2.41 -2.46 -21.18
C ASP A 261 -3.05 -2.80 -19.80
N ASN A 262 -3.80 -1.84 -19.23
CA ASN A 262 -4.50 -2.00 -17.96
C ASN A 262 -3.60 -2.34 -16.76
N ASN A 263 -2.32 -1.98 -16.82
CA ASN A 263 -1.37 -2.14 -15.73
C ASN A 263 -0.71 -0.81 -15.35
N TYR A 264 -1.52 0.14 -14.95
CA TYR A 264 -1.04 1.43 -14.48
C TYR A 264 -0.33 1.32 -13.14
N MET A 265 0.73 2.10 -13.00
CA MET A 265 1.50 2.23 -11.76
C MET A 265 1.45 3.66 -11.25
N PHE A 266 1.40 3.83 -9.95
CA PHE A 266 1.57 5.15 -9.33
C PHE A 266 3.05 5.47 -9.20
N ILE A 267 3.48 6.50 -9.90
CA ILE A 267 4.83 7.02 -9.81
C ILE A 267 4.89 8.04 -8.67
N ILE A 268 5.59 7.69 -7.60
CA ILE A 268 5.80 8.58 -6.45
C ILE A 268 7.30 8.81 -6.30
N ASN A 269 7.73 10.04 -6.54
CA ASN A 269 9.13 10.45 -6.45
C ASN A 269 9.22 11.76 -5.64
N LYS A 270 10.30 11.90 -4.87
CA LYS A 270 10.56 13.08 -4.02
C LYS A 270 10.93 14.33 -4.83
N LYS A 271 11.42 14.15 -6.05
CA LYS A 271 11.87 15.21 -6.94
C LYS A 271 10.90 15.37 -8.11
N SER A 272 10.36 16.57 -8.29
CA SER A 272 9.38 16.87 -9.34
C SER A 272 9.94 16.69 -10.77
N GLU A 273 11.20 17.02 -10.99
CA GLU A 273 11.88 16.89 -12.28
C GLU A 273 11.99 15.43 -12.76
N MET A 274 11.96 14.46 -11.85
CA MET A 274 11.98 13.05 -12.22
C MET A 274 10.73 12.60 -12.98
N TYR A 275 9.62 13.27 -12.78
CA TYR A 275 8.40 12.97 -13.54
C TYR A 275 8.52 13.34 -15.01
N ASP A 276 9.23 14.42 -15.34
CA ASP A 276 9.50 14.81 -16.72
C ASP A 276 10.45 13.84 -17.43
N VAL A 277 11.45 13.35 -16.69
CA VAL A 277 12.35 12.30 -17.20
C VAL A 277 11.58 11.02 -17.49
N LEU A 278 10.76 10.57 -16.54
CA LEU A 278 9.97 9.35 -16.70
C LEU A 278 8.94 9.47 -17.83
N GLU A 279 8.28 10.63 -17.97
CA GLU A 279 7.35 10.86 -19.07
C GLU A 279 8.06 10.75 -20.44
N LYS A 280 9.27 11.30 -20.59
CA LYS A 280 10.07 11.15 -21.79
C LYS A 280 10.45 9.70 -22.06
N VAL A 281 10.86 8.96 -21.02
CA VAL A 281 11.18 7.54 -21.14
C VAL A 281 9.96 6.74 -21.60
N TYR A 282 8.78 6.97 -21.01
CA TYR A 282 7.55 6.28 -21.39
C TYR A 282 7.07 6.63 -22.81
N LYS A 283 7.20 7.89 -23.24
CA LYS A 283 6.80 8.31 -24.58
C LYS A 283 7.69 7.74 -25.68
N ASN A 284 8.99 7.60 -25.41
CA ASN A 284 9.98 7.20 -26.42
C ASN A 284 10.43 5.72 -26.28
N GLY A 285 10.10 5.10 -25.16
CA GLY A 285 10.47 3.72 -24.86
C GLY A 285 9.37 2.70 -25.19
N THR A 286 9.79 1.46 -25.36
CA THR A 286 8.88 0.32 -25.44
C THR A 286 8.99 -0.50 -24.16
N THR A 287 7.87 -1.01 -23.64
CA THR A 287 7.88 -1.88 -22.45
C THR A 287 8.37 -3.27 -22.82
N LEU A 288 9.16 -3.88 -21.94
CA LEU A 288 9.68 -5.24 -22.12
C LEU A 288 8.59 -6.33 -22.11
N SER A 289 7.36 -5.97 -21.78
CA SER A 289 6.20 -6.88 -21.77
C SER A 289 5.48 -6.99 -23.11
N VAL A 290 5.90 -6.26 -24.13
CA VAL A 290 5.29 -6.35 -25.48
C VAL A 290 5.79 -7.61 -26.16
N ASN A 291 4.88 -8.39 -26.73
CA ASN A 291 5.19 -9.67 -27.41
C ASN A 291 6.20 -9.56 -28.55
N ASP A 292 6.37 -8.37 -29.12
CA ASP A 292 7.31 -8.09 -30.23
C ASP A 292 8.67 -7.57 -29.75
N SER A 293 8.95 -7.57 -28.44
CA SER A 293 10.25 -7.15 -27.94
C SER A 293 11.31 -8.20 -28.26
N LEU A 294 12.46 -7.76 -28.76
CA LEU A 294 13.64 -8.63 -28.99
C LEU A 294 14.18 -9.25 -27.70
N VAL A 295 13.70 -8.79 -26.55
CA VAL A 295 14.19 -9.17 -25.24
C VAL A 295 13.02 -9.57 -24.35
N LYS A 296 13.12 -10.75 -23.73
CA LYS A 296 12.16 -11.25 -22.74
C LYS A 296 12.70 -11.02 -21.33
N PHE A 297 11.89 -10.41 -20.47
CA PHE A 297 12.17 -10.29 -19.04
C PHE A 297 11.51 -11.46 -18.29
N SER A 298 12.27 -12.17 -17.47
CA SER A 298 11.80 -13.34 -16.72
C SER A 298 12.36 -13.35 -15.31
N ASN A 299 11.71 -14.10 -14.42
CA ASN A 299 12.18 -14.32 -13.05
C ASN A 299 12.92 -15.65 -12.96
N GLY A 300 13.91 -15.74 -12.08
CA GLY A 300 14.42 -17.01 -11.61
C GLY A 300 13.29 -17.82 -10.97
N LEU A 301 13.24 -19.11 -11.23
CA LEU A 301 12.17 -20.00 -10.76
C LEU A 301 12.62 -20.98 -9.68
N PHE A 302 13.92 -21.05 -9.40
CA PHE A 302 14.43 -21.94 -8.37
C PHE A 302 14.22 -21.35 -6.97
N VAL A 303 13.40 -22.02 -6.15
CA VAL A 303 13.10 -21.64 -4.77
C VAL A 303 13.80 -22.62 -3.83
N TRP A 304 14.98 -22.26 -3.35
CA TRP A 304 15.87 -23.17 -2.61
C TRP A 304 15.23 -23.84 -1.39
N ASN A 305 14.38 -23.14 -0.64
CA ASN A 305 13.71 -23.69 0.55
C ASN A 305 12.61 -24.72 0.21
N GLN A 306 12.13 -24.77 -1.04
CA GLN A 306 11.21 -25.79 -1.55
C GLN A 306 11.93 -27.01 -2.11
N HIS A 307 13.26 -26.94 -2.28
CA HIS A 307 14.11 -27.96 -2.88
C HIS A 307 15.32 -28.31 -2.00
N LYS A 308 15.14 -28.24 -0.66
CA LYS A 308 16.23 -28.49 0.32
C LYS A 308 16.94 -29.83 0.11
N GLU A 309 16.19 -30.85 -0.33
CA GLU A 309 16.70 -32.18 -0.61
C GLU A 309 17.67 -32.24 -1.81
N SER A 310 17.60 -31.26 -2.71
CA SER A 310 18.51 -31.17 -3.87
C SER A 310 19.77 -30.38 -3.59
N LEU A 311 19.83 -29.61 -2.51
CA LEU A 311 20.97 -28.75 -2.18
C LEU A 311 22.25 -29.58 -1.98
N ALA A 312 23.41 -29.02 -2.38
CA ALA A 312 24.71 -29.66 -2.31
C ALA A 312 25.80 -28.67 -1.86
N ASP A 313 26.81 -29.19 -1.13
CA ASP A 313 27.91 -28.40 -0.64
C ASP A 313 29.02 -28.17 -1.69
N SER A 314 29.04 -28.97 -2.76
CA SER A 314 30.02 -28.90 -3.83
C SER A 314 29.38 -29.07 -5.20
N SER A 315 30.16 -28.78 -6.24
CA SER A 315 29.77 -28.97 -7.63
C SER A 315 29.74 -30.43 -8.09
N ASP A 316 30.12 -31.40 -7.21
CA ASP A 316 30.10 -32.82 -7.59
C ASP A 316 28.64 -33.28 -7.82
N LYS A 317 28.32 -33.61 -9.08
CA LYS A 317 26.97 -33.98 -9.55
C LYS A 317 25.89 -32.91 -9.26
N ALA A 318 26.28 -31.63 -9.12
CA ALA A 318 25.40 -30.52 -8.88
C ALA A 318 25.81 -29.30 -9.71
N ILE A 319 24.87 -28.41 -9.97
CA ILE A 319 25.08 -27.16 -10.69
C ILE A 319 24.91 -25.95 -9.76
N PRO A 320 25.54 -24.80 -10.04
CA PRO A 320 25.47 -23.64 -9.19
C PRO A 320 24.07 -23.05 -9.12
N ILE A 321 23.76 -22.42 -7.98
CA ILE A 321 22.58 -21.60 -7.76
C ILE A 321 23.02 -20.15 -7.70
N VAL A 322 22.57 -19.33 -8.61
CA VAL A 322 22.83 -17.89 -8.63
C VAL A 322 21.76 -17.18 -7.80
N TYR A 323 22.16 -16.50 -6.75
CA TYR A 323 21.30 -15.75 -5.83
C TYR A 323 21.31 -14.25 -6.11
N GLY A 324 20.36 -13.52 -5.52
CA GLY A 324 20.33 -12.07 -5.61
C GLY A 324 21.60 -11.37 -5.09
N GLY A 325 22.30 -11.99 -4.15
CA GLY A 325 23.60 -11.51 -3.62
C GLY A 325 24.73 -11.54 -4.65
N ASP A 326 24.69 -12.44 -5.63
CA ASP A 326 25.71 -12.58 -6.68
C ASP A 326 25.63 -11.44 -7.72
N VAL A 327 24.49 -10.77 -7.80
CA VAL A 327 24.24 -9.65 -8.71
C VAL A 327 24.71 -8.35 -8.05
N GLN A 328 25.89 -7.88 -8.43
CA GLN A 328 26.43 -6.59 -7.97
C GLN A 328 26.15 -5.47 -9.00
N PRO A 329 26.35 -4.19 -8.68
CA PRO A 329 25.94 -3.08 -9.54
C PRO A 329 26.48 -3.09 -10.98
N VAL A 330 27.63 -3.66 -11.20
CA VAL A 330 28.31 -3.70 -12.53
C VAL A 330 28.98 -5.03 -12.82
N ASN A 331 29.18 -5.90 -11.84
CA ASN A 331 29.87 -7.16 -12.00
C ASN A 331 29.10 -8.33 -11.37
N PHE A 332 29.32 -9.50 -11.90
CA PHE A 332 28.83 -10.74 -11.34
C PHE A 332 29.88 -11.31 -10.37
N GLN A 333 29.43 -11.75 -9.20
CA GLN A 333 30.29 -12.37 -8.20
C GLN A 333 29.59 -13.59 -7.62
N PHE A 334 29.99 -14.78 -8.04
CA PHE A 334 29.43 -16.01 -7.51
C PHE A 334 29.89 -16.26 -6.06
N ILE A 335 28.94 -16.31 -5.14
CA ILE A 335 29.17 -16.50 -3.70
C ILE A 335 28.96 -17.97 -3.37
N THR A 336 29.99 -18.62 -2.86
CA THR A 336 29.97 -20.06 -2.55
C THR A 336 29.65 -20.39 -1.10
N SER A 337 29.63 -19.39 -0.21
CA SER A 337 29.31 -19.59 1.22
C SER A 337 28.61 -18.38 1.84
N TRP A 338 27.67 -18.65 2.72
CA TRP A 338 27.00 -17.63 3.55
C TRP A 338 27.20 -17.98 5.03
N ALA A 339 27.59 -17.01 5.83
CA ALA A 339 27.70 -17.19 7.27
C ALA A 339 26.29 -17.40 7.87
N ASN A 340 26.11 -18.46 8.66
CA ASN A 340 24.88 -18.77 9.39
C ASN A 340 23.59 -18.93 8.55
N ASP A 341 23.72 -19.45 7.33
CA ASP A 341 22.59 -19.60 6.41
C ASP A 341 22.44 -21.08 5.95
N GLU A 342 21.20 -21.56 5.83
CA GLU A 342 20.89 -22.88 5.29
C GLU A 342 21.07 -22.97 3.77
N ARG A 343 21.30 -21.86 3.08
CA ARG A 343 21.51 -21.80 1.64
C ARG A 343 22.82 -22.51 1.28
N LYS A 344 22.78 -23.19 0.13
CA LYS A 344 23.95 -23.83 -0.48
C LYS A 344 24.21 -23.22 -1.84
N ALA A 345 25.48 -23.22 -2.26
CA ALA A 345 25.87 -22.67 -3.55
C ALA A 345 25.49 -23.58 -4.75
N PHE A 346 25.18 -24.84 -4.51
CA PHE A 346 24.90 -25.82 -5.54
C PHE A 346 23.61 -26.59 -5.27
N ALA A 347 22.99 -27.13 -6.33
CA ALA A 347 21.91 -28.08 -6.23
C ALA A 347 21.99 -29.14 -7.33
N ARG A 348 21.52 -30.36 -7.02
CA ARG A 348 21.44 -31.47 -7.95
C ARG A 348 20.26 -31.29 -8.90
N ILE A 349 20.45 -31.71 -10.13
CA ILE A 349 19.38 -31.81 -11.12
C ILE A 349 18.59 -33.07 -10.82
N THR A 350 17.34 -32.91 -10.45
CA THR A 350 16.34 -33.97 -10.22
C THR A 350 15.18 -33.77 -11.20
N ASP A 351 14.25 -34.69 -11.27
CA ASP A 351 13.05 -34.51 -12.11
C ASP A 351 12.25 -33.25 -11.70
N LYS A 352 12.25 -32.89 -10.41
CA LYS A 352 11.58 -31.69 -9.88
C LYS A 352 12.32 -30.39 -10.23
N THR A 353 13.66 -30.41 -10.25
CA THR A 353 14.48 -29.19 -10.46
C THR A 353 14.90 -28.99 -11.91
N ARG A 354 14.85 -30.04 -12.73
CA ARG A 354 15.20 -30.00 -14.15
C ARG A 354 14.52 -28.87 -14.95
N PRO A 355 13.23 -28.56 -14.73
CA PRO A 355 12.58 -27.46 -15.47
C PRO A 355 13.16 -26.06 -15.18
N TYR A 356 13.95 -25.90 -14.14
CA TYR A 356 14.54 -24.63 -13.71
C TYR A 356 15.99 -24.43 -14.15
N VAL A 357 16.56 -25.42 -14.83
CA VAL A 357 17.93 -25.38 -15.34
C VAL A 357 18.02 -24.37 -16.48
N LEU A 358 18.99 -23.48 -16.38
CA LEU A 358 19.31 -22.49 -17.39
C LEU A 358 20.76 -22.64 -17.85
N SER A 359 21.06 -22.13 -19.05
CA SER A 359 22.41 -22.11 -19.62
C SER A 359 22.65 -20.81 -20.40
N GLY A 360 23.91 -20.50 -20.65
CA GLY A 360 24.32 -19.37 -21.48
C GLY A 360 24.28 -18.01 -20.80
N LYS A 361 24.78 -17.01 -21.50
CA LYS A 361 24.97 -15.65 -21.00
C LYS A 361 23.65 -14.89 -20.85
N ARG A 362 23.42 -14.26 -19.72
CA ARG A 362 22.20 -13.49 -19.41
C ARG A 362 22.54 -12.21 -18.69
N LEU A 363 21.75 -11.17 -18.93
CA LEU A 363 21.75 -9.99 -18.09
C LEU A 363 20.86 -10.29 -16.86
N LEU A 364 21.46 -10.26 -15.69
CA LEU A 364 20.81 -10.48 -14.40
C LEU A 364 20.42 -9.14 -13.77
N VAL A 365 19.30 -9.13 -13.09
CA VAL A 365 18.81 -7.97 -12.33
C VAL A 365 18.33 -8.44 -10.95
N GLN A 366 18.87 -7.89 -9.88
CA GLN A 366 18.41 -8.22 -8.54
C GLN A 366 16.95 -7.79 -8.35
N ARG A 367 16.08 -8.70 -7.92
CA ARG A 367 14.65 -8.46 -7.78
C ARG A 367 14.31 -7.57 -6.58
N THR A 368 15.00 -7.76 -5.46
CA THR A 368 14.77 -7.03 -4.20
C THR A 368 16.03 -6.32 -3.77
N THR A 369 15.93 -5.03 -3.50
CA THR A 369 17.05 -4.21 -3.00
C THR A 369 16.60 -3.41 -1.78
N ASN A 370 17.49 -3.22 -0.79
CA ASN A 370 17.21 -2.40 0.38
C ASN A 370 17.18 -0.91 0.02
N PHE A 371 16.25 -0.19 0.65
CA PHE A 371 16.09 1.26 0.49
C PHE A 371 17.31 2.08 0.96
N GLU A 372 18.17 1.49 1.78
CA GLU A 372 19.30 2.16 2.44
C GLU A 372 20.56 2.26 1.57
N LYS A 373 20.58 1.62 0.40
CA LYS A 373 21.75 1.63 -0.50
C LYS A 373 21.60 2.66 -1.60
N ASP A 374 22.67 3.39 -1.91
CA ASP A 374 22.73 4.42 -2.94
C ASP A 374 22.41 3.85 -4.33
N ILE A 375 22.78 2.60 -4.60
CA ILE A 375 22.51 1.91 -5.86
C ILE A 375 21.36 0.93 -5.66
N ARG A 376 20.19 1.29 -6.16
CA ARG A 376 18.97 0.47 -6.07
C ARG A 376 18.84 -0.56 -7.18
N LEU A 377 19.24 -0.21 -8.41
CA LEU A 377 19.23 -1.14 -9.53
C LEU A 377 20.60 -1.82 -9.59
N LYS A 378 20.63 -3.09 -9.23
CA LYS A 378 21.79 -3.94 -9.41
C LYS A 378 21.55 -4.84 -10.60
N ALA A 379 22.37 -4.70 -11.61
CA ALA A 379 22.32 -5.48 -12.82
C ALA A 379 23.74 -5.74 -13.34
N CYS A 380 23.98 -6.95 -13.81
CA CYS A 380 25.25 -7.36 -14.40
C CYS A 380 25.04 -8.50 -15.41
N LEU A 381 25.98 -8.68 -16.30
CA LEU A 381 26.06 -9.89 -17.12
C LEU A 381 26.69 -11.01 -16.29
N ILE A 382 26.23 -12.25 -16.48
CA ILE A 382 26.95 -13.42 -15.98
C ILE A 382 28.36 -13.39 -16.61
N SER A 383 29.39 -13.58 -15.78
CA SER A 383 30.79 -13.50 -16.23
C SER A 383 31.15 -14.69 -17.12
N ASP A 384 32.09 -14.46 -18.04
CA ASP A 384 32.59 -15.52 -18.92
C ASP A 384 33.33 -16.59 -18.09
N ASP A 385 34.12 -16.19 -17.11
CA ASP A 385 34.81 -17.12 -16.18
C ASP A 385 33.84 -18.07 -15.46
N PHE A 386 32.63 -17.60 -15.10
CA PHE A 386 31.62 -18.47 -14.50
C PHE A 386 31.11 -19.48 -15.52
N LEU A 387 30.84 -19.05 -16.76
CA LEU A 387 30.32 -19.90 -17.82
C LEU A 387 31.38 -20.90 -18.34
N GLU A 388 32.67 -20.58 -18.24
CA GLU A 388 33.76 -21.51 -18.56
C GLU A 388 33.86 -22.67 -17.55
N ASN A 389 33.42 -22.41 -16.31
CA ASN A 389 33.42 -23.40 -15.22
C ASN A 389 32.13 -24.20 -15.10
N TYR A 390 30.99 -23.61 -15.57
CA TYR A 390 29.66 -24.18 -15.37
C TYR A 390 28.78 -24.01 -16.62
N ASP A 391 28.48 -25.10 -17.31
CA ASP A 391 27.63 -25.12 -18.52
C ASP A 391 26.16 -24.73 -18.21
N SER A 392 25.72 -24.96 -16.98
CA SER A 392 24.34 -24.74 -16.58
C SER A 392 24.26 -24.30 -15.12
N TYR A 393 23.15 -23.63 -14.75
CA TYR A 393 22.92 -23.07 -13.43
C TYR A 393 21.43 -22.92 -13.13
N PHE A 394 21.10 -22.73 -11.86
CA PHE A 394 19.78 -22.28 -11.41
C PHE A 394 19.81 -20.78 -11.15
N LEU A 395 18.72 -20.08 -11.46
CA LEU A 395 18.47 -18.72 -10.96
C LEU A 395 17.43 -18.76 -9.85
N GLU A 396 17.84 -18.30 -8.68
CA GLU A 396 16.98 -18.21 -7.51
C GLU A 396 15.90 -17.13 -7.72
N ASN A 397 14.76 -17.25 -7.06
CA ASN A 397 13.56 -16.42 -7.30
C ASN A 397 13.73 -14.92 -6.97
N HIS A 398 14.81 -14.50 -6.34
CA HIS A 398 15.19 -13.09 -6.13
C HIS A 398 16.10 -12.52 -7.25
N VAL A 399 16.34 -13.29 -8.30
CA VAL A 399 17.06 -12.84 -9.49
C VAL A 399 16.10 -12.77 -10.66
N ASN A 400 16.00 -11.62 -11.29
CA ASN A 400 15.36 -11.46 -12.60
C ASN A 400 16.42 -11.54 -13.70
N PHE A 401 16.03 -11.87 -14.90
CA PHE A 401 16.96 -11.94 -16.03
C PHE A 401 16.31 -11.52 -17.34
N LEU A 402 17.14 -11.04 -18.25
CA LEU A 402 16.77 -10.77 -19.63
C LEU A 402 17.47 -11.79 -20.55
N CYS A 403 16.70 -12.31 -21.51
CA CYS A 403 17.21 -13.10 -22.60
C CYS A 403 16.67 -12.57 -23.93
N CYS A 404 17.43 -12.76 -25.00
CA CYS A 404 16.92 -12.49 -26.34
C CYS A 404 15.84 -13.52 -26.69
N ASN A 405 14.78 -13.08 -27.38
CA ASN A 405 13.86 -13.99 -28.02
C ASN A 405 14.62 -14.61 -29.19
N SER A 406 14.82 -15.92 -29.14
CA SER A 406 15.37 -16.70 -30.26
C SER A 406 14.34 -16.83 -31.34
#